data_1be117c6d5a49bf4ad0285e772aedac9
#
_entry.id   1be117c6d5a49bf4ad0285e772aedac9
#
_cell.length_a   1.000
_cell.length_b   1.000
_cell.length_c   1.000
_cell.angle_alpha   90.00
_cell.angle_beta   90.00
_cell.angle_gamma   90.00
#
_symmetry.space_group_name_H-M   'P 1'
#
loop_
_entity.id
_entity.type
_entity.pdbx_description
1 polymer ?
#
loop_
_entity_poly.entity_id
_entity_poly.type
_entity_poly.pdbx_seq_one_letter_code
_entity_poly.pdbx_strand_id
1 'polypeptide(L)'
;MQDNPLFAALLTPHRSLGPRGIRIVVAVYAVLASVPGLYFFATGAWPIVGFLGLDVLVLWWALSASLRSGKAFEEVTLWPDNLEIRHVTPKGQARQHAFNPFWVRLHVERDHEDRVTRLALRVRSEELEIGAFLNPDDKASFAKVFSQALHRARA
;
A
#
# COMPACT_ATOMS: atom_id res chain seq x y z
N MET A 1 1.52 30.40 -16.10
CA MET A 1 1.69 30.45 -14.65
C MET A 1 1.47 29.03 -14.15
N GLN A 2 2.52 28.40 -13.63
CA GLN A 2 2.32 27.12 -12.97
C GLN A 2 1.72 27.44 -11.60
N ASP A 3 0.42 27.28 -11.49
CA ASP A 3 -0.25 27.42 -10.21
C ASP A 3 0.28 26.35 -9.28
N ASN A 4 0.87 26.77 -8.16
CA ASN A 4 1.41 25.85 -7.16
C ASN A 4 0.21 25.12 -6.53
N PRO A 5 0.18 23.77 -6.43
CA PRO A 5 -0.95 23.08 -5.86
C PRO A 5 -1.12 23.50 -4.40
N LEU A 6 -2.37 23.63 -3.96
CA LEU A 6 -2.71 23.94 -2.57
C LEU A 6 -2.32 22.78 -1.64
N PHE A 7 -2.31 21.58 -2.21
CA PHE A 7 -1.92 20.36 -1.50
C PHE A 7 -1.48 19.30 -2.51
N ALA A 8 -0.40 18.60 -2.20
CA ALA A 8 0.05 17.43 -2.94
C ALA A 8 0.52 16.36 -1.94
N ALA A 9 0.01 15.16 -2.08
CA ALA A 9 0.40 14.02 -1.26
C ALA A 9 0.56 12.77 -2.11
N LEU A 10 1.65 12.05 -1.84
CA LEU A 10 1.91 10.73 -2.40
C LEU A 10 1.66 9.69 -1.29
N LEU A 11 0.59 8.93 -1.43
CA LEU A 11 0.22 7.88 -0.50
C LEU A 11 0.85 6.56 -0.98
N THR A 12 1.66 5.96 -0.12
CA THR A 12 2.34 4.69 -0.40
C THR A 12 2.08 3.70 0.72
N PRO A 13 1.92 2.40 0.41
CA PRO A 13 1.79 1.37 1.44
C PRO A 13 3.03 1.32 2.33
N HIS A 14 2.81 1.19 3.63
CA HIS A 14 3.91 0.95 4.57
C HIS A 14 4.54 -0.41 4.28
N ARG A 15 5.86 -0.45 4.11
CA ARG A 15 6.60 -1.67 3.85
C ARG A 15 7.58 -1.93 4.97
N SER A 16 7.42 -3.04 5.67
CA SER A 16 8.37 -3.48 6.69
C SER A 16 9.61 -4.13 6.10
N LEU A 17 9.50 -4.79 4.93
CA LEU A 17 10.60 -5.46 4.25
C LEU A 17 10.78 -4.97 2.82
N GLY A 18 11.98 -4.48 2.53
CA GLY A 18 12.40 -4.18 1.16
C GLY A 18 12.91 -5.43 0.40
N PRO A 19 13.24 -5.31 -0.90
CA PRO A 19 13.76 -6.43 -1.71
C PRO A 19 15.03 -7.07 -1.14
N ARG A 20 15.88 -6.27 -0.47
CA ARG A 20 17.08 -6.77 0.21
C ARG A 20 16.72 -7.59 1.45
N GLY A 21 15.76 -7.12 2.26
CA GLY A 21 15.28 -7.83 3.46
C GLY A 21 14.71 -9.20 3.11
N ILE A 22 13.90 -9.30 2.06
CA ILE A 22 13.34 -10.57 1.61
C ILE A 22 14.44 -11.54 1.18
N ARG A 23 15.43 -11.09 0.42
CA ARG A 23 16.56 -11.97 0.04
C ARG A 23 17.32 -12.49 1.26
N ILE A 24 17.52 -11.65 2.28
CA ILE A 24 18.18 -12.05 3.52
C ILE A 24 17.34 -13.09 4.26
N VAL A 25 16.04 -12.86 4.43
CA VAL A 25 15.12 -13.80 5.10
C VAL A 25 15.11 -15.15 4.40
N VAL A 26 14.97 -15.17 3.06
CA VAL A 26 14.97 -16.40 2.27
C VAL A 26 16.32 -17.11 2.36
N ALA A 27 17.43 -16.38 2.28
CA ALA A 27 18.76 -16.96 2.40
C ALA A 27 19.00 -17.59 3.79
N VAL A 28 18.65 -16.89 4.85
CA VAL A 28 18.74 -17.42 6.22
C VAL A 28 17.88 -18.67 6.37
N TYR A 29 16.65 -18.64 5.88
CA TYR A 29 15.77 -19.81 5.93
C TYR A 29 16.33 -20.99 5.12
N ALA A 30 16.86 -20.76 3.91
CA ALA A 30 17.47 -21.79 3.09
C ALA A 30 18.70 -22.42 3.78
N VAL A 31 19.55 -21.61 4.43
CA VAL A 31 20.70 -22.12 5.21
C VAL A 31 20.22 -22.97 6.38
N LEU A 32 19.22 -22.52 7.13
CA LEU A 32 18.66 -23.31 8.24
C LEU A 32 18.01 -24.62 7.76
N ALA A 33 17.31 -24.59 6.63
CA ALA A 33 16.69 -25.78 6.02
C ALA A 33 17.73 -26.76 5.45
N SER A 34 18.91 -26.28 5.08
CA SER A 34 19.98 -27.12 4.52
C SER A 34 20.55 -28.12 5.55
N VAL A 35 20.56 -27.76 6.84
CA VAL A 35 21.09 -28.64 7.91
C VAL A 35 20.29 -29.94 8.01
N PRO A 36 18.96 -29.92 8.27
CA PRO A 36 18.16 -31.15 8.25
C PRO A 36 18.10 -31.76 6.85
N GLY A 37 18.14 -30.95 5.78
CA GLY A 37 18.15 -31.44 4.40
C GLY A 37 19.34 -32.35 4.10
N LEU A 38 20.54 -31.99 4.52
CA LEU A 38 21.74 -32.80 4.37
C LEU A 38 21.65 -34.09 5.18
N TYR A 39 21.12 -34.02 6.41
CA TYR A 39 20.92 -35.20 7.23
C TYR A 39 19.97 -36.20 6.58
N PHE A 40 18.79 -35.74 6.11
CA PHE A 40 17.81 -36.61 5.47
C PHE A 40 18.28 -37.12 4.10
N PHE A 41 19.08 -36.33 3.37
CA PHE A 41 19.71 -36.79 2.15
C PHE A 41 20.67 -37.95 2.42
N ALA A 42 21.53 -37.85 3.46
CA ALA A 42 22.48 -38.90 3.84
C ALA A 42 21.79 -40.16 4.33
N THR A 43 20.62 -40.08 4.94
CA THR A 43 19.83 -41.23 5.42
C THR A 43 18.94 -41.86 4.34
N GLY A 44 18.98 -41.35 3.10
CA GLY A 44 18.17 -41.85 1.97
C GLY A 44 16.72 -41.37 1.96
N ALA A 45 16.35 -40.44 2.84
CA ALA A 45 15.01 -39.85 2.91
C ALA A 45 14.86 -38.68 1.94
N TRP A 46 15.22 -38.87 0.68
CA TRP A 46 15.21 -37.84 -0.37
C TRP A 46 13.87 -37.14 -0.60
N PRO A 47 12.68 -37.73 -0.38
CA PRO A 47 11.43 -37.00 -0.52
C PRO A 47 11.33 -35.83 0.47
N ILE A 48 11.89 -35.95 1.68
CA ILE A 48 11.89 -34.88 2.69
C ILE A 48 12.73 -33.69 2.21
N VAL A 49 13.85 -33.95 1.53
CA VAL A 49 14.69 -32.92 0.94
C VAL A 49 13.93 -32.13 -0.13
N GLY A 50 13.10 -32.82 -0.93
CA GLY A 50 12.21 -32.20 -1.91
C GLY A 50 11.20 -31.24 -1.25
N PHE A 51 10.59 -31.65 -0.13
CA PHE A 51 9.66 -30.79 0.62
C PHE A 51 10.36 -29.57 1.21
N LEU A 52 11.55 -29.70 1.79
CA LEU A 52 12.32 -28.58 2.33
C LEU A 52 12.68 -27.57 1.23
N GLY A 53 13.04 -28.05 0.04
CA GLY A 53 13.29 -27.17 -1.11
C GLY A 53 12.02 -26.47 -1.58
N LEU A 54 10.90 -27.17 -1.60
CA LEU A 54 9.61 -26.59 -1.95
C LEU A 54 9.19 -25.50 -0.95
N ASP A 55 9.40 -25.69 0.35
CA ASP A 55 9.09 -24.67 1.37
C ASP A 55 9.87 -23.37 1.13
N VAL A 56 11.16 -23.47 0.79
CA VAL A 56 11.98 -22.31 0.44
C VAL A 56 11.42 -21.58 -0.79
N LEU A 57 11.00 -22.33 -1.82
CA LEU A 57 10.40 -21.75 -3.03
C LEU A 57 9.07 -21.08 -2.74
N VAL A 58 8.21 -21.70 -1.94
CA VAL A 58 6.90 -21.14 -1.54
C VAL A 58 7.09 -19.86 -0.73
N LEU A 59 8.02 -19.86 0.23
CA LEU A 59 8.37 -18.69 1.01
C LEU A 59 8.84 -17.54 0.11
N TRP A 60 9.78 -17.82 -0.80
CA TRP A 60 10.28 -16.83 -1.74
C TRP A 60 9.16 -16.28 -2.64
N TRP A 61 8.31 -17.16 -3.16
CA TRP A 61 7.18 -16.77 -4.00
C TRP A 61 6.18 -15.88 -3.24
N ALA A 62 5.78 -16.28 -2.02
CA ALA A 62 4.84 -15.55 -1.19
C ALA A 62 5.38 -14.15 -0.82
N LEU A 63 6.63 -14.06 -0.39
CA LEU A 63 7.27 -12.78 -0.07
C LEU A 63 7.45 -11.90 -1.31
N SER A 64 7.76 -12.49 -2.47
CA SER A 64 7.87 -11.77 -3.75
C SER A 64 6.52 -11.25 -4.22
N ALA A 65 5.43 -12.01 -4.03
CA ALA A 65 4.08 -11.59 -4.34
C ALA A 65 3.66 -10.41 -3.44
N SER A 66 3.99 -10.47 -2.15
CA SER A 66 3.76 -9.38 -1.20
C SER A 66 4.49 -8.08 -1.61
N LEU A 67 5.73 -8.20 -2.08
CA LEU A 67 6.48 -7.04 -2.62
C LEU A 67 5.81 -6.42 -3.83
N ARG A 68 5.27 -7.22 -4.74
CA ARG A 68 4.57 -6.73 -5.93
C ARG A 68 3.31 -5.96 -5.55
N SER A 69 2.52 -6.47 -4.62
CA SER A 69 1.32 -5.79 -4.13
C SER A 69 1.62 -4.41 -3.52
N GLY A 70 2.75 -4.25 -2.88
CA GLY A 70 3.17 -2.97 -2.31
C GLY A 70 3.64 -1.90 -3.32
N LYS A 71 3.62 -2.15 -4.63
CA LYS A 71 3.98 -1.14 -5.65
C LYS A 71 2.85 -0.18 -6.00
N ALA A 72 1.64 -0.42 -5.50
CA ALA A 72 0.54 0.51 -5.64
C ALA A 72 0.85 1.82 -4.93
N PHE A 73 0.44 2.93 -5.51
CA PHE A 73 0.48 4.24 -4.86
C PHE A 73 -0.69 5.09 -5.35
N GLU A 74 -1.06 6.05 -4.52
CA GLU A 74 -2.05 7.07 -4.88
C GLU A 74 -1.41 8.44 -4.77
N GLU A 75 -1.62 9.25 -5.78
CA GLU A 75 -1.21 10.64 -5.82
C GLU A 75 -2.46 11.52 -5.75
N VAL A 76 -2.51 12.37 -4.73
CA VAL A 76 -3.61 13.30 -4.51
C VAL A 76 -3.09 14.70 -4.66
N THR A 77 -3.53 15.42 -5.67
CA THR A 77 -3.13 16.80 -5.95
C THR A 77 -4.36 17.70 -5.98
N LEU A 78 -4.36 18.71 -5.13
CA LEU A 78 -5.43 19.68 -5.01
C LEU A 78 -4.99 21.04 -5.55
N TRP A 79 -5.70 21.51 -6.55
CA TRP A 79 -5.62 22.85 -7.12
C TRP A 79 -6.82 23.68 -6.64
N PRO A 80 -6.82 24.99 -6.82
CA PRO A 80 -7.97 25.83 -6.44
C PRO A 80 -9.30 25.42 -7.11
N ASP A 81 -9.23 24.93 -8.32
CA ASP A 81 -10.37 24.60 -9.19
C ASP A 81 -10.47 23.10 -9.55
N ASN A 82 -9.45 22.32 -9.24
CA ASN A 82 -9.38 20.89 -9.59
C ASN A 82 -8.75 20.04 -8.49
N LEU A 83 -9.34 18.89 -8.22
CA LEU A 83 -8.78 17.83 -7.39
C LEU A 83 -8.48 16.62 -8.28
N GLU A 84 -7.23 16.30 -8.40
CA GLU A 84 -6.74 15.14 -9.14
C GLU A 84 -6.34 14.00 -8.21
N ILE A 85 -6.87 12.81 -8.49
CA ILE A 85 -6.51 11.59 -7.78
C ILE A 85 -6.05 10.58 -8.80
N ARG A 86 -4.79 10.21 -8.71
CA ARG A 86 -4.17 9.22 -9.56
C ARG A 86 -3.87 7.96 -8.75
N HIS A 87 -4.60 6.90 -9.02
CA HIS A 87 -4.39 5.59 -8.42
C HIS A 87 -3.57 4.72 -9.39
N VAL A 88 -2.41 4.26 -8.95
CA VAL A 88 -1.56 3.35 -9.72
C VAL A 88 -1.58 1.97 -9.07
N THR A 89 -2.04 0.98 -9.83
CA THR A 89 -2.08 -0.41 -9.38
C THR A 89 -0.67 -1.03 -9.37
N PRO A 90 -0.44 -2.15 -8.65
CA PRO A 90 0.84 -2.87 -8.67
C PRO A 90 1.28 -3.31 -10.07
N LYS A 91 0.35 -3.43 -11.00
CA LYS A 91 0.59 -3.80 -12.41
C LYS A 91 0.96 -2.60 -13.30
N GLY A 92 1.04 -1.39 -12.74
CA GLY A 92 1.36 -0.17 -13.47
C GLY A 92 0.16 0.48 -14.20
N GLN A 93 -1.05 -0.04 -14.01
CA GLN A 93 -2.24 0.60 -14.57
C GLN A 93 -2.58 1.84 -13.74
N ALA A 94 -2.67 2.98 -14.39
CA ALA A 94 -3.06 4.23 -13.76
C ALA A 94 -4.54 4.51 -14.04
N ARG A 95 -5.28 4.84 -12.98
CA ARG A 95 -6.63 5.41 -13.07
C ARG A 95 -6.55 6.82 -12.51
N GLN A 96 -7.10 7.77 -13.24
CA GLN A 96 -7.11 9.16 -12.85
C GLN A 96 -8.55 9.64 -12.73
N HIS A 97 -8.84 10.29 -11.62
CA HIS A 97 -10.13 10.93 -11.36
C HIS A 97 -9.86 12.42 -11.14
N ALA A 98 -10.68 13.26 -11.77
CA ALA A 98 -10.63 14.70 -11.61
C ALA A 98 -11.98 15.18 -11.11
N PHE A 99 -11.98 15.96 -10.04
CA PHE A 99 -13.18 16.48 -9.42
C PHE A 99 -13.04 17.98 -9.14
N ASN A 100 -14.15 18.69 -9.17
CA ASN A 100 -14.17 20.05 -8.68
C ASN A 100 -14.19 20.04 -7.14
N PRO A 101 -13.20 20.67 -6.44
CA PRO A 101 -13.06 20.63 -5.00
C PRO A 101 -14.30 21.14 -4.24
N PHE A 102 -15.09 22.00 -4.87
CA PHE A 102 -16.29 22.58 -4.29
C PHE A 102 -17.35 21.51 -3.96
N TRP A 103 -17.45 20.47 -4.77
CA TRP A 103 -18.43 19.39 -4.61
C TRP A 103 -17.89 18.16 -3.88
N VAL A 104 -16.60 18.11 -3.61
CA VAL A 104 -15.94 16.98 -2.93
C VAL A 104 -16.15 17.10 -1.42
N ARG A 105 -16.53 16.03 -0.76
CA ARG A 105 -16.59 15.94 0.70
C ARG A 105 -15.74 14.75 1.17
N LEU A 106 -14.84 15.00 2.11
CA LEU A 106 -14.10 13.92 2.78
C LEU A 106 -14.99 13.30 3.84
N HIS A 107 -15.25 12.02 3.70
CA HIS A 107 -15.92 11.18 4.69
C HIS A 107 -14.90 10.34 5.42
N VAL A 108 -14.90 10.40 6.75
CA VAL A 108 -13.96 9.70 7.63
C VAL A 108 -14.77 8.75 8.51
N GLU A 109 -14.57 7.46 8.33
CA GLU A 109 -15.15 6.43 9.18
C GLU A 109 -14.16 6.09 10.31
N ARG A 110 -14.70 5.93 11.52
CA ARG A 110 -13.94 5.60 12.72
C ARG A 110 -14.52 4.37 13.39
N ASP A 111 -13.69 3.61 14.06
CA ASP A 111 -14.11 2.49 14.90
C ASP A 111 -14.49 2.94 16.32
N HIS A 112 -14.84 1.97 17.18
CA HIS A 112 -15.19 2.21 18.57
C HIS A 112 -14.05 2.78 19.42
N GLU A 113 -12.81 2.67 18.95
CA GLU A 113 -11.60 3.19 19.59
C GLU A 113 -11.15 4.54 18.98
N ASP A 114 -12.04 5.20 18.21
CA ASP A 114 -11.79 6.48 17.50
C ASP A 114 -10.67 6.42 16.45
N ARG A 115 -10.27 5.21 16.02
CA ARG A 115 -9.26 5.03 14.97
C ARG A 115 -9.91 5.17 13.60
N VAL A 116 -9.24 5.87 12.69
CA VAL A 116 -9.73 6.04 11.33
C VAL A 116 -9.58 4.74 10.55
N THR A 117 -10.70 4.13 10.19
CA THR A 117 -10.74 2.84 9.47
C THR A 117 -10.84 3.04 7.96
N ARG A 118 -11.58 4.06 7.52
CA ARG A 118 -11.81 4.31 6.10
C ARG A 118 -11.83 5.80 5.78
N LEU A 119 -11.27 6.15 4.63
CA LEU A 119 -11.35 7.49 4.04
C LEU A 119 -12.01 7.39 2.68
N ALA A 120 -13.05 8.16 2.47
CA ALA A 120 -13.77 8.20 1.21
C ALA A 120 -14.06 9.65 0.78
N LEU A 121 -13.93 9.91 -0.50
CA LEU A 121 -14.39 11.14 -1.12
C LEU A 121 -15.78 10.92 -1.67
N ARG A 122 -16.71 11.75 -1.25
CA ARG A 122 -18.08 11.78 -1.78
C ARG A 122 -18.22 12.96 -2.73
N VAL A 123 -18.62 12.65 -3.96
CA VAL A 123 -18.90 13.65 -4.99
C VAL A 123 -20.27 13.32 -5.58
N ARG A 124 -21.30 14.09 -5.19
CA ARG A 124 -22.70 13.82 -5.57
C ARG A 124 -23.14 12.41 -5.14
N SER A 125 -23.34 11.49 -6.10
CA SER A 125 -23.72 10.10 -5.87
C SER A 125 -22.55 9.11 -5.94
N GLU A 126 -21.34 9.57 -6.24
CA GLU A 126 -20.14 8.73 -6.33
C GLU A 126 -19.36 8.79 -5.01
N GLU A 127 -18.82 7.64 -4.63
CA GLU A 127 -17.93 7.51 -3.49
C GLU A 127 -16.63 6.83 -3.96
N LEU A 128 -15.51 7.50 -3.74
CA LEU A 128 -14.18 7.01 -4.05
C LEU A 128 -13.38 6.84 -2.77
N GLU A 129 -12.99 5.61 -2.46
CA GLU A 129 -12.10 5.33 -1.33
C GLU A 129 -10.66 5.74 -1.67
N ILE A 130 -9.99 6.40 -0.72
CA ILE A 130 -8.60 6.83 -0.82
C ILE A 130 -7.77 6.32 0.35
N GLY A 131 -6.49 5.99 0.08
CA GLY A 131 -5.58 5.53 1.11
C GLY A 131 -6.03 4.25 1.81
N ALA A 132 -6.70 3.32 1.10
CA ALA A 132 -7.18 2.06 1.66
C ALA A 132 -6.06 1.26 2.34
N PHE A 133 -4.84 1.34 1.82
CA PHE A 133 -3.63 0.66 2.29
C PHE A 133 -2.90 1.39 3.43
N LEU A 134 -3.33 2.59 3.82
CA LEU A 134 -2.73 3.33 4.94
C LEU A 134 -3.15 2.72 6.28
N ASN A 135 -2.26 2.81 7.27
CA ASN A 135 -2.62 2.51 8.65
C ASN A 135 -3.55 3.59 9.25
N PRO A 136 -4.21 3.33 10.39
CA PRO A 136 -5.15 4.27 11.00
C PRO A 136 -4.55 5.64 11.33
N ASP A 137 -3.30 5.70 11.78
CA ASP A 137 -2.62 6.93 12.16
C ASP A 137 -2.28 7.79 10.94
N ASP A 138 -1.79 7.16 9.87
CA ASP A 138 -1.52 7.83 8.59
C ASP A 138 -2.82 8.32 7.95
N LYS A 139 -3.92 7.53 8.03
CA LYS A 139 -5.25 7.97 7.58
C LYS A 139 -5.72 9.20 8.35
N ALA A 140 -5.57 9.22 9.67
CA ALA A 140 -5.96 10.35 10.50
C ALA A 140 -5.14 11.61 10.18
N SER A 141 -3.83 11.47 10.03
CA SER A 141 -2.93 12.57 9.67
C SER A 141 -3.26 13.13 8.29
N PHE A 142 -3.46 12.27 7.30
CA PHE A 142 -3.88 12.67 5.96
C PHE A 142 -5.23 13.39 5.98
N ALA A 143 -6.24 12.83 6.66
CA ALA A 143 -7.57 13.41 6.74
C ALA A 143 -7.56 14.83 7.32
N LYS A 144 -6.75 15.07 8.35
CA LYS A 144 -6.61 16.39 8.99
C LYS A 144 -6.05 17.42 8.01
N VAL A 145 -4.93 17.10 7.35
CA VAL A 145 -4.26 18.07 6.46
C VAL A 145 -5.07 18.27 5.17
N PHE A 146 -5.61 17.21 4.62
CA PHE A 146 -6.41 17.27 3.41
C PHE A 146 -7.74 18.02 3.59
N SER A 147 -8.43 17.84 4.73
CA SER A 147 -9.64 18.60 5.02
C SER A 147 -9.37 20.09 5.13
N GLN A 148 -8.25 20.50 5.73
CA GLN A 148 -7.84 21.90 5.80
C GLN A 148 -7.55 22.47 4.40
N ALA A 149 -6.88 21.68 3.54
CA ALA A 149 -6.61 22.09 2.17
C ALA A 149 -7.90 22.24 1.34
N LEU A 150 -8.87 21.31 1.50
CA LEU A 150 -10.18 21.42 0.87
C LEU A 150 -10.97 22.66 1.32
N HIS A 151 -10.86 23.03 2.59
CA HIS A 151 -11.47 24.28 3.08
C HIS A 151 -10.85 25.50 2.41
N ARG A 152 -9.52 25.53 2.24
CA ARG A 152 -8.83 26.64 1.57
C ARG A 152 -9.20 26.75 0.08
N ALA A 153 -9.41 25.61 -0.60
CA ALA A 153 -9.81 25.61 -2.00
C ALA A 153 -11.23 26.15 -2.23
N ARG A 154 -12.06 26.17 -1.17
CA ARG A 154 -13.46 26.64 -1.22
C ARG A 154 -13.65 28.08 -0.70
N ALA A 155 -12.62 28.63 -0.07
CA ALA A 155 -12.65 29.98 0.48
C ALA A 155 -12.37 31.04 -0.60
#